data_f4df434b465bcf3ba1c45fb5c30e3e25
#
_entry.id   f4df434b465bcf3ba1c45fb5c30e3e25
#
_cell.length_a   1.000
_cell.length_b   1.000
_cell.length_c   1.000
_cell.angle_alpha   90.00
_cell.angle_beta   90.00
_cell.angle_gamma   90.00
#
_symmetry.space_group_name_H-M   'P 1'
#
loop_
_entity.id
_entity.type
_entity.pdbx_description
1 polymer ?
#
loop_
_entity_poly.entity_id
_entity_poly.type
_entity_poly.pdbx_seq_one_letter_code
_entity_poly.pdbx_strand_id
1 'polypeptide(L)'
;MENSFIFDIPTKLRFGSGALNSLHKMGLSGKTALIVITNGKSTQRNGYLARVEEQLDKIGIRYIVYDRVTANPRLENVNEGAALARENGCDLIVGLGGGSAMDCAKAIALAAVNEGDFWDYAAGKTGKRKPFTQKPLPMVAITTTAGTGSEIDPWFVITKTETNEKSGMGYPPYSYPTFAIVDPDLMMTVPAKLTAYQGFDALFHATESVINRFENTFAEMFALQAVSYVGKYLPGAVADGGDKEARTYMAMANTLAGFYMNCTSEHSLEHELSAFHPELPHGAGLIMIARAYYGIMADSHACDRQMVKLAKALGKENARSARDFVDALDLLMKACGVDELKMSDYGITSEEFPEMVKSARAMGGLFAADPVTLSDEQLLKIYQESYR
;
A
#
# COMPACT_ATOMS: atom_id res chain seq x y z
N MET A 1 17.23 12.43 -16.71
CA MET A 1 17.47 11.31 -15.77
C MET A 1 18.65 11.68 -14.92
N GLU A 2 18.48 11.98 -13.66
CA GLU A 2 19.60 12.10 -12.74
C GLU A 2 20.12 10.69 -12.45
N ASN A 3 21.38 10.43 -12.79
CA ASN A 3 22.02 9.13 -12.54
C ASN A 3 22.55 8.99 -11.10
N SER A 4 22.17 9.90 -10.20
CA SER A 4 22.61 9.91 -8.81
C SER A 4 21.39 9.73 -7.90
N PHE A 5 21.36 8.66 -7.14
CA PHE A 5 20.30 8.34 -6.20
C PHE A 5 20.86 7.59 -4.99
N ILE A 6 20.11 7.60 -3.89
CA ILE A 6 20.41 6.78 -2.71
C ILE A 6 19.39 5.64 -2.70
N PHE A 7 19.87 4.41 -2.54
CA PHE A 7 19.04 3.23 -2.29
C PHE A 7 19.44 2.66 -0.94
N ASP A 8 18.55 2.77 0.03
CA ASP A 8 18.76 2.29 1.40
C ASP A 8 17.45 1.68 1.91
N ILE A 9 17.38 0.35 1.92
CA ILE A 9 16.27 -0.42 2.50
C ILE A 9 16.84 -1.24 3.64
N PRO A 10 16.72 -0.77 4.89
CA PRO A 10 17.32 -1.44 6.05
C PRO A 10 16.57 -2.70 6.48
N THR A 11 15.43 -3.00 5.87
CA THR A 11 14.56 -4.13 6.21
C THR A 11 15.20 -5.46 5.84
N LYS A 12 15.30 -6.37 6.81
CA LYS A 12 15.72 -7.76 6.55
C LYS A 12 14.52 -8.57 6.09
N LEU A 13 14.47 -8.87 4.80
CA LEU A 13 13.38 -9.62 4.18
C LEU A 13 13.59 -11.15 4.27
N ARG A 14 12.54 -11.88 4.68
CA ARG A 14 12.42 -13.32 4.54
C ARG A 14 11.24 -13.63 3.62
N PHE A 15 11.53 -14.21 2.46
CA PHE A 15 10.53 -14.53 1.44
C PHE A 15 10.46 -16.05 1.19
N GLY A 16 9.24 -16.57 0.98
CA GLY A 16 8.97 -17.92 0.51
C GLY A 16 7.93 -18.69 1.33
N SER A 17 7.42 -19.77 0.76
CA SER A 17 6.46 -20.66 1.43
C SER A 17 7.02 -21.18 2.76
N GLY A 18 6.23 -21.06 3.84
CA GLY A 18 6.65 -21.42 5.19
C GLY A 18 7.60 -20.43 5.86
N ALA A 19 7.88 -19.26 5.27
CA ALA A 19 8.79 -18.27 5.83
C ALA A 19 8.44 -17.85 7.26
N LEU A 20 7.15 -17.77 7.60
CA LEU A 20 6.68 -17.45 8.95
C LEU A 20 7.22 -18.42 10.02
N ASN A 21 7.39 -19.71 9.68
CA ASN A 21 7.88 -20.71 10.64
C ASN A 21 9.34 -20.49 11.06
N SER A 22 10.04 -19.57 10.44
CA SER A 22 11.42 -19.19 10.74
C SER A 22 11.56 -17.86 11.46
N LEU A 23 10.48 -17.21 11.90
CA LEU A 23 10.48 -15.93 12.60
C LEU A 23 11.41 -15.96 13.83
N HIS A 24 11.37 -17.03 14.63
CA HIS A 24 12.23 -17.22 15.79
C HIS A 24 13.73 -17.26 15.48
N LYS A 25 14.13 -17.44 14.21
CA LYS A 25 15.54 -17.49 13.76
C LYS A 25 16.05 -16.15 13.22
N MET A 26 15.20 -15.11 13.17
CA MET A 26 15.57 -13.84 12.55
C MET A 26 16.39 -12.92 13.47
N GLY A 27 16.64 -13.31 14.71
CA GLY A 27 17.42 -12.49 15.66
C GLY A 27 16.61 -11.32 16.19
N LEU A 28 15.33 -11.54 16.49
CA LEU A 28 14.48 -10.53 17.11
C LEU A 28 15.04 -10.16 18.48
N SER A 29 15.05 -8.87 18.78
CA SER A 29 15.38 -8.32 20.08
C SER A 29 14.13 -7.72 20.71
N GLY A 30 13.91 -7.96 21.99
CA GLY A 30 12.77 -7.47 22.74
C GLY A 30 12.33 -8.46 23.82
N LYS A 31 11.55 -7.98 24.78
CA LYS A 31 11.00 -8.78 25.87
C LYS A 31 9.49 -8.92 25.79
N THR A 32 8.83 -7.90 25.23
CA THR A 32 7.37 -7.84 25.13
C THR A 32 6.96 -7.24 23.79
N ALA A 33 6.23 -8.01 22.98
CA ALA A 33 5.73 -7.59 21.69
C ALA A 33 4.28 -7.13 21.78
N LEU A 34 3.89 -6.10 21.02
CA LEU A 34 2.51 -5.82 20.68
C LEU A 34 2.24 -6.41 19.29
N ILE A 35 1.37 -7.40 19.18
CA ILE A 35 0.91 -7.96 17.90
C ILE A 35 -0.31 -7.15 17.45
N VAL A 36 -0.16 -6.46 16.33
CA VAL A 36 -1.19 -5.58 15.75
C VAL A 36 -1.87 -6.31 14.59
N ILE A 37 -3.17 -6.52 14.69
CA ILE A 37 -4.00 -7.16 13.67
C ILE A 37 -5.30 -6.37 13.43
N THR A 38 -5.94 -6.61 12.28
CA THR A 38 -7.25 -6.02 12.01
C THR A 38 -8.36 -6.67 12.84
N ASN A 39 -9.46 -5.95 13.03
CA ASN A 39 -10.67 -6.42 13.71
C ASN A 39 -11.41 -7.52 12.93
N GLY A 40 -11.03 -7.78 11.67
CA GLY A 40 -11.49 -8.94 10.90
C GLY A 40 -10.90 -10.23 11.47
N LYS A 41 -11.69 -11.30 11.48
CA LYS A 41 -11.28 -12.57 12.14
C LYS A 41 -10.42 -13.50 11.26
N SER A 42 -9.93 -13.03 10.09
CA SER A 42 -9.20 -13.87 9.13
C SER A 42 -7.86 -14.38 9.69
N THR A 43 -7.05 -13.52 10.32
CA THR A 43 -5.75 -13.90 10.91
C THR A 43 -5.89 -14.94 12.01
N GLN A 44 -6.95 -14.84 12.82
CA GLN A 44 -7.27 -15.82 13.86
C GLN A 44 -7.81 -17.11 13.28
N ARG A 45 -8.86 -17.03 12.41
CA ARG A 45 -9.51 -18.21 11.80
C ARG A 45 -8.57 -19.05 10.95
N ASN A 46 -7.64 -18.41 10.26
CA ASN A 46 -6.65 -19.11 9.43
C ASN A 46 -5.43 -19.60 10.22
N GLY A 47 -5.40 -19.39 11.55
CA GLY A 47 -4.32 -19.82 12.42
C GLY A 47 -3.02 -19.01 12.29
N TYR A 48 -3.04 -17.88 11.60
CA TYR A 48 -1.83 -17.08 11.37
C TYR A 48 -1.34 -16.44 12.67
N LEU A 49 -2.27 -15.92 13.50
CA LEU A 49 -1.94 -15.38 14.81
C LEU A 49 -1.29 -16.44 15.70
N ALA A 50 -1.90 -17.63 15.83
CA ALA A 50 -1.34 -18.72 16.65
C ALA A 50 0.06 -19.14 16.20
N ARG A 51 0.34 -19.13 14.88
CA ARG A 51 1.69 -19.38 14.36
C ARG A 51 2.69 -18.32 14.77
N VAL A 52 2.31 -17.04 14.79
CA VAL A 52 3.17 -15.94 15.26
C VAL A 52 3.44 -16.10 16.76
N GLU A 53 2.41 -16.34 17.57
CA GLU A 53 2.50 -16.59 19.00
C GLU A 53 3.47 -17.74 19.30
N GLU A 54 3.34 -18.87 18.62
CA GLU A 54 4.26 -20.02 18.73
C GLU A 54 5.72 -19.66 18.42
N GLN A 55 5.94 -18.79 17.42
CA GLN A 55 7.30 -18.37 17.07
C GLN A 55 7.92 -17.46 18.14
N LEU A 56 7.12 -16.57 18.75
CA LEU A 56 7.56 -15.71 19.83
C LEU A 56 7.83 -16.51 21.13
N ASP A 57 6.98 -17.49 21.42
CA ASP A 57 7.17 -18.41 22.57
C ASP A 57 8.51 -19.17 22.49
N LYS A 58 8.91 -19.63 21.29
CA LYS A 58 10.20 -20.32 21.06
C LYS A 58 11.43 -19.51 21.48
N ILE A 59 11.31 -18.19 21.55
CA ILE A 59 12.39 -17.28 21.92
C ILE A 59 12.11 -16.49 23.20
N GLY A 60 11.03 -16.85 23.91
CA GLY A 60 10.67 -16.29 25.22
C GLY A 60 10.23 -14.83 25.18
N ILE A 61 9.73 -14.33 24.05
CA ILE A 61 9.15 -12.99 23.93
C ILE A 61 7.68 -13.06 24.35
N ARG A 62 7.30 -12.32 25.38
CA ARG A 62 5.88 -12.15 25.78
C ARG A 62 5.16 -11.32 24.74
N TYR A 63 3.84 -11.48 24.62
CA TYR A 63 3.06 -10.70 23.67
C TYR A 63 1.69 -10.30 24.20
N ILE A 64 1.18 -9.24 23.63
CA ILE A 64 -0.17 -8.72 23.79
C ILE A 64 -0.74 -8.53 22.40
N VAL A 65 -2.02 -8.83 22.22
CA VAL A 65 -2.69 -8.69 20.92
C VAL A 65 -3.57 -7.44 20.92
N TYR A 66 -3.36 -6.57 19.95
CA TYR A 66 -4.24 -5.46 19.61
C TYR A 66 -4.99 -5.80 18.32
N ASP A 67 -6.27 -6.17 18.43
CA ASP A 67 -7.11 -6.71 17.35
C ASP A 67 -8.25 -5.75 16.93
N ARG A 68 -8.03 -4.44 17.03
CA ARG A 68 -9.07 -3.42 16.79
C ARG A 68 -8.84 -2.59 15.54
N VAL A 69 -7.76 -2.85 14.77
CA VAL A 69 -7.47 -2.05 13.57
C VAL A 69 -8.56 -2.22 12.53
N THR A 70 -9.13 -1.11 12.07
CA THR A 70 -10.12 -1.11 10.98
C THR A 70 -9.46 -1.19 9.61
N ALA A 71 -10.19 -1.57 8.59
CA ALA A 71 -9.81 -1.27 7.21
C ALA A 71 -9.66 0.26 7.08
N ASN A 72 -8.67 0.76 6.33
CA ASN A 72 -8.27 2.17 6.37
C ASN A 72 -8.02 2.62 7.84
N PRO A 73 -6.84 2.31 8.42
CA PRO A 73 -6.62 2.46 9.86
C PRO A 73 -6.82 3.90 10.29
N ARG A 74 -7.49 4.06 11.43
CA ARG A 74 -7.89 5.36 11.95
C ARG A 74 -6.91 5.86 13.00
N LEU A 75 -6.91 7.18 13.22
CA LEU A 75 -6.11 7.83 14.26
C LEU A 75 -6.34 7.20 15.65
N GLU A 76 -7.60 6.86 15.96
CA GLU A 76 -7.97 6.22 17.23
C GLU A 76 -7.27 4.86 17.39
N ASN A 77 -7.15 4.06 16.31
CA ASN A 77 -6.44 2.79 16.35
C ASN A 77 -4.96 2.98 16.73
N VAL A 78 -4.33 4.03 16.21
CA VAL A 78 -2.93 4.36 16.53
C VAL A 78 -2.79 4.78 17.98
N ASN A 79 -3.64 5.70 18.46
CA ASN A 79 -3.59 6.22 19.81
C ASN A 79 -3.85 5.13 20.86
N GLU A 80 -4.86 4.27 20.65
CA GLU A 80 -5.17 3.12 21.52
C GLU A 80 -4.01 2.12 21.55
N GLY A 81 -3.50 1.72 20.36
CA GLY A 81 -2.40 0.77 20.25
C GLY A 81 -1.12 1.28 20.90
N ALA A 82 -0.81 2.57 20.73
CA ALA A 82 0.35 3.21 21.35
C ALA A 82 0.22 3.29 22.88
N ALA A 83 -0.96 3.59 23.41
CA ALA A 83 -1.24 3.57 24.84
C ALA A 83 -1.03 2.14 25.41
N LEU A 84 -1.61 1.14 24.75
CA LEU A 84 -1.46 -0.26 25.15
C LEU A 84 0.02 -0.71 25.14
N ALA A 85 0.78 -0.31 24.11
CA ALA A 85 2.22 -0.60 24.05
C ALA A 85 2.99 0.01 25.22
N ARG A 86 2.74 1.27 25.57
CA ARG A 86 3.37 1.96 26.70
C ARG A 86 2.99 1.34 28.04
N GLU A 87 1.71 1.10 28.29
CA GLU A 87 1.19 0.54 29.54
C GLU A 87 1.80 -0.84 29.85
N ASN A 88 2.10 -1.61 28.82
CA ASN A 88 2.64 -2.96 28.96
C ASN A 88 4.17 -3.05 28.77
N GLY A 89 4.85 -1.91 28.58
CA GLY A 89 6.29 -1.87 28.37
C GLY A 89 6.73 -2.64 27.12
N CYS A 90 5.93 -2.59 26.03
CA CYS A 90 6.30 -3.23 24.77
C CYS A 90 7.54 -2.57 24.18
N ASP A 91 8.48 -3.39 23.76
CA ASP A 91 9.75 -2.98 23.13
C ASP A 91 9.92 -3.56 21.71
N LEU A 92 8.87 -4.20 21.19
CA LEU A 92 8.75 -4.75 19.84
C LEU A 92 7.31 -4.61 19.35
N ILE A 93 7.12 -4.26 18.08
CA ILE A 93 5.82 -4.26 17.42
C ILE A 93 5.81 -5.35 16.33
N VAL A 94 4.73 -6.11 16.22
CA VAL A 94 4.52 -7.11 15.17
C VAL A 94 3.24 -6.78 14.43
N GLY A 95 3.35 -6.28 13.21
CA GLY A 95 2.20 -6.07 12.31
C GLY A 95 1.90 -7.35 11.55
N LEU A 96 0.75 -7.98 11.80
CA LEU A 96 0.30 -9.20 11.12
C LEU A 96 -0.99 -8.94 10.34
N GLY A 97 -0.91 -8.90 9.03
CA GLY A 97 -2.10 -8.66 8.19
C GLY A 97 -1.76 -8.02 6.85
N GLY A 98 -2.73 -7.33 6.27
CA GLY A 98 -2.52 -6.48 5.09
C GLY A 98 -1.97 -5.10 5.47
N GLY A 99 -1.97 -4.17 4.48
CA GLY A 99 -1.49 -2.79 4.66
C GLY A 99 -2.06 -2.13 5.91
N SER A 100 -3.37 -2.22 6.14
CA SER A 100 -4.01 -1.59 7.32
C SER A 100 -3.38 -2.00 8.65
N ALA A 101 -3.06 -3.29 8.84
CA ALA A 101 -2.42 -3.76 10.08
C ALA A 101 -0.97 -3.30 10.15
N MET A 102 -0.23 -3.36 9.04
CA MET A 102 1.18 -2.97 8.99
C MET A 102 1.36 -1.45 9.13
N ASP A 103 0.52 -0.65 8.46
CA ASP A 103 0.53 0.80 8.56
C ASP A 103 0.20 1.27 9.98
N CYS A 104 -0.84 0.69 10.59
CA CYS A 104 -1.16 0.97 11.98
C CYS A 104 0.00 0.56 12.91
N ALA A 105 0.64 -0.57 12.66
CA ALA A 105 1.80 -1.03 13.45
C ALA A 105 3.01 -0.08 13.33
N LYS A 106 3.31 0.45 12.13
CA LYS A 106 4.35 1.49 11.94
C LYS A 106 4.01 2.76 12.71
N ALA A 107 2.76 3.21 12.61
CA ALA A 107 2.28 4.40 13.31
C ALA A 107 2.31 4.19 14.84
N ILE A 108 1.88 3.04 15.35
CA ILE A 108 1.97 2.68 16.77
C ILE A 108 3.43 2.66 17.24
N ALA A 109 4.35 2.07 16.46
CA ALA A 109 5.77 2.03 16.78
C ALA A 109 6.38 3.42 16.99
N LEU A 110 5.95 4.41 16.18
CA LEU A 110 6.33 5.82 16.32
C LEU A 110 5.61 6.51 17.46
N ALA A 111 4.28 6.34 17.57
CA ALA A 111 3.46 6.98 18.58
C ALA A 111 3.79 6.51 20.01
N ALA A 112 4.25 5.26 20.17
CA ALA A 112 4.62 4.71 21.47
C ALA A 112 5.79 5.45 22.13
N VAL A 113 6.66 6.08 21.34
CA VAL A 113 7.90 6.74 21.80
C VAL A 113 7.94 8.24 21.53
N ASN A 114 6.96 8.79 20.81
CA ASN A 114 6.84 10.22 20.54
C ASN A 114 5.57 10.77 21.23
N GLU A 115 5.68 11.94 21.85
CA GLU A 115 4.63 12.53 22.69
C GLU A 115 3.63 13.37 21.90
N GLY A 116 2.41 13.47 22.40
CA GLY A 116 1.34 14.32 21.88
C GLY A 116 0.33 13.57 21.03
N ASP A 117 -0.51 14.32 20.33
CA ASP A 117 -1.46 13.76 19.38
C ASP A 117 -0.69 13.28 18.13
N PHE A 118 -0.92 12.04 17.74
CA PHE A 118 -0.22 11.48 16.58
C PHE A 118 -0.54 12.24 15.28
N TRP A 119 -1.73 12.85 15.17
CA TRP A 119 -2.08 13.65 13.99
C TRP A 119 -1.26 14.94 13.84
N ASP A 120 -0.64 15.42 14.91
CA ASP A 120 0.29 16.56 14.85
C ASP A 120 1.49 16.33 13.93
N TYR A 121 1.85 15.04 13.70
CA TYR A 121 2.93 14.65 12.80
C TYR A 121 2.49 14.57 11.33
N ALA A 122 1.19 14.50 11.05
CA ALA A 122 0.67 14.44 9.69
C ALA A 122 0.92 15.74 8.92
N ALA A 123 1.06 15.61 7.59
CA ALA A 123 0.95 16.73 6.66
C ALA A 123 -0.51 16.89 6.22
N GLY A 124 -0.89 18.09 5.82
CA GLY A 124 -2.23 18.37 5.29
C GLY A 124 -3.06 19.29 6.17
N LYS A 125 -4.38 19.28 5.98
CA LYS A 125 -5.33 20.29 6.49
C LYS A 125 -5.21 20.58 7.97
N THR A 126 -5.37 19.57 8.84
CA THR A 126 -5.34 19.74 10.30
C THR A 126 -4.05 19.21 10.95
N GLY A 127 -3.17 18.59 10.18
CA GLY A 127 -1.84 18.17 10.62
C GLY A 127 -0.91 19.36 10.82
N LYS A 128 0.09 19.21 11.70
CA LYS A 128 1.03 20.29 12.05
C LYS A 128 2.43 20.07 11.51
N ARG A 129 2.67 18.95 10.81
CA ARG A 129 4.00 18.54 10.32
C ARG A 129 5.07 18.53 11.43
N LYS A 130 4.68 18.18 12.65
CA LYS A 130 5.61 18.06 13.76
C LYS A 130 6.67 16.99 13.41
N PRO A 131 7.97 17.26 13.60
CA PRO A 131 9.00 16.25 13.33
C PRO A 131 8.97 15.16 14.40
N PHE A 132 9.18 13.91 13.99
CA PHE A 132 9.47 12.83 14.92
C PHE A 132 10.85 13.07 15.56
N THR A 133 10.95 12.91 16.87
CA THR A 133 12.20 13.17 17.64
C THR A 133 12.84 11.89 18.15
N GLN A 134 12.03 10.82 18.28
CA GLN A 134 12.48 9.50 18.72
C GLN A 134 12.33 8.50 17.59
N LYS A 135 13.29 7.59 17.47
CA LYS A 135 13.19 6.45 16.55
C LYS A 135 12.07 5.52 17.01
N PRO A 136 11.32 4.90 16.08
CA PRO A 136 10.25 3.99 16.43
C PRO A 136 10.76 2.76 17.19
N LEU A 137 9.86 2.07 17.88
CA LEU A 137 10.13 0.72 18.36
C LEU A 137 10.47 -0.20 17.16
N PRO A 138 11.37 -1.18 17.34
CA PRO A 138 11.61 -2.19 16.30
C PRO A 138 10.32 -2.85 15.85
N MET A 139 10.19 -3.10 14.55
CA MET A 139 8.97 -3.68 13.98
C MET A 139 9.26 -4.90 13.11
N VAL A 140 8.41 -5.92 13.25
CA VAL A 140 8.29 -7.03 12.31
C VAL A 140 7.01 -6.85 11.49
N ALA A 141 7.10 -6.82 10.18
CA ALA A 141 5.97 -6.82 9.27
C ALA A 141 5.75 -8.24 8.71
N ILE A 142 4.54 -8.77 8.87
CA ILE A 142 4.15 -10.09 8.36
C ILE A 142 2.94 -9.88 7.46
N THR A 143 3.17 -9.82 6.15
CA THR A 143 2.11 -9.53 5.20
C THR A 143 1.27 -10.76 4.90
N THR A 144 -0.06 -10.57 4.82
CA THR A 144 -1.03 -11.59 4.39
C THR A 144 -1.76 -11.18 3.11
N THR A 145 -1.28 -10.11 2.46
CA THR A 145 -1.83 -9.53 1.22
C THR A 145 -0.71 -9.23 0.23
N ALA A 146 -1.05 -9.06 -1.04
CA ALA A 146 -0.11 -8.73 -2.10
C ALA A 146 -0.59 -7.49 -2.86
N GLY A 147 -0.41 -6.30 -2.27
CA GLY A 147 -0.87 -5.02 -2.83
C GLY A 147 -0.04 -3.83 -2.37
N THR A 148 -0.02 -3.57 -1.08
CA THR A 148 0.49 -2.32 -0.53
C THR A 148 2.02 -2.19 -0.47
N GLY A 149 2.78 -3.30 -0.49
CA GLY A 149 4.23 -3.26 -0.27
C GLY A 149 4.67 -2.81 1.12
N SER A 150 3.74 -2.57 2.06
CA SER A 150 4.02 -1.97 3.36
C SER A 150 4.99 -2.78 4.23
N GLU A 151 5.26 -4.04 3.90
CA GLU A 151 6.28 -4.84 4.59
C GLU A 151 7.70 -4.39 4.27
N ILE A 152 7.92 -3.62 3.18
CA ILE A 152 9.26 -3.29 2.69
C ILE A 152 9.50 -1.79 2.51
N ASP A 153 8.48 -0.97 2.66
CA ASP A 153 8.56 0.49 2.54
C ASP A 153 8.46 1.21 3.91
N PRO A 154 8.81 2.51 4.00
CA PRO A 154 8.72 3.29 5.23
C PRO A 154 7.37 3.99 5.41
N TRP A 155 6.46 3.87 4.43
CA TRP A 155 5.22 4.64 4.39
C TRP A 155 4.10 3.94 5.16
N PHE A 156 3.18 4.73 5.69
CA PHE A 156 1.95 4.26 6.33
C PHE A 156 0.87 5.32 6.15
N VAL A 157 -0.36 4.87 5.97
CA VAL A 157 -1.51 5.75 5.69
C VAL A 157 -2.51 5.66 6.84
N ILE A 158 -2.83 6.80 7.45
CA ILE A 158 -3.76 6.90 8.57
C ILE A 158 -4.90 7.86 8.21
N THR A 159 -6.11 7.49 8.60
CA THR A 159 -7.34 8.26 8.37
C THR A 159 -7.78 8.97 9.64
N LYS A 160 -8.07 10.26 9.55
CA LYS A 160 -8.78 11.03 10.55
C LYS A 160 -10.21 11.25 10.08
N THR A 161 -11.13 10.44 10.61
CA THR A 161 -12.53 10.41 10.13
C THR A 161 -13.32 11.66 10.47
N GLU A 162 -12.99 12.36 11.56
CA GLU A 162 -13.67 13.61 11.96
C GLU A 162 -13.58 14.72 10.90
N THR A 163 -12.52 14.73 10.12
CA THR A 163 -12.23 15.78 9.14
C THR A 163 -12.09 15.25 7.71
N ASN A 164 -12.41 13.99 7.47
CA ASN A 164 -12.25 13.29 6.19
C ASN A 164 -10.84 13.50 5.60
N GLU A 165 -9.83 13.27 6.43
CA GLU A 165 -8.42 13.35 6.01
C GLU A 165 -7.80 11.97 6.00
N LYS A 166 -7.15 11.60 4.89
CA LYS A 166 -6.35 10.38 4.76
C LYS A 166 -4.94 10.78 4.35
N SER A 167 -3.98 10.59 5.25
CA SER A 167 -2.60 11.08 5.08
C SER A 167 -1.60 9.94 5.02
N GLY A 168 -0.81 9.92 3.94
CA GLY A 168 0.41 9.13 3.88
C GLY A 168 1.52 9.82 4.68
N MET A 169 2.15 9.07 5.57
CA MET A 169 3.22 9.52 6.45
C MET A 169 4.39 8.56 6.38
N GLY A 170 5.56 9.01 6.80
CA GLY A 170 6.75 8.19 6.92
C GLY A 170 7.85 8.95 7.65
N TYR A 171 8.81 8.21 8.18
CA TYR A 171 10.01 8.75 8.81
C TYR A 171 11.26 7.98 8.34
N PRO A 172 11.54 8.01 7.01
CA PRO A 172 12.71 7.30 6.49
C PRO A 172 14.02 7.89 7.04
N PRO A 173 15.05 7.07 7.31
CA PRO A 173 15.02 5.60 7.11
C PRO A 173 14.40 4.83 8.29
N TYR A 174 13.85 5.50 9.29
CA TYR A 174 13.52 4.90 10.59
C TYR A 174 12.19 4.14 10.62
N SER A 175 11.19 4.53 9.82
CA SER A 175 9.88 3.87 9.78
C SER A 175 9.81 2.60 8.90
N TYR A 176 10.93 2.19 8.32
CA TYR A 176 11.03 0.86 7.72
C TYR A 176 10.85 -0.24 8.78
N PRO A 177 10.15 -1.33 8.50
CA PRO A 177 10.19 -2.51 9.36
C PRO A 177 11.64 -3.02 9.52
N THR A 178 12.00 -3.45 10.72
CA THR A 178 13.30 -4.07 10.99
C THR A 178 13.40 -5.42 10.28
N PHE A 179 12.28 -6.16 10.27
CA PHE A 179 12.15 -7.45 9.62
C PHE A 179 10.83 -7.52 8.85
N ALA A 180 10.87 -8.13 7.67
CA ALA A 180 9.70 -8.44 6.87
C ALA A 180 9.60 -9.94 6.62
N ILE A 181 8.40 -10.49 6.74
CA ILE A 181 8.08 -11.87 6.35
C ILE A 181 7.04 -11.81 5.23
N VAL A 182 7.37 -12.35 4.09
CA VAL A 182 6.51 -12.56 2.94
C VAL A 182 6.38 -14.06 2.72
N ASP A 183 5.32 -14.63 3.26
CA ASP A 183 4.98 -16.06 3.16
C ASP A 183 3.74 -16.21 2.27
N PRO A 184 3.88 -16.62 0.99
CA PRO A 184 2.75 -16.77 0.09
C PRO A 184 1.65 -17.70 0.60
N ASP A 185 1.98 -18.64 1.49
CA ASP A 185 0.97 -19.52 2.11
C ASP A 185 -0.05 -18.73 2.96
N LEU A 186 0.30 -17.53 3.45
CA LEU A 186 -0.62 -16.66 4.19
C LEU A 186 -1.62 -15.94 3.28
N MET A 187 -1.41 -15.97 1.97
CA MET A 187 -2.23 -15.27 0.97
C MET A 187 -3.22 -16.20 0.26
N MET A 188 -3.12 -17.53 0.49
CA MET A 188 -3.93 -18.55 -0.18
C MET A 188 -5.44 -18.44 0.10
N THR A 189 -5.82 -17.79 1.21
CA THR A 189 -7.21 -17.64 1.63
C THR A 189 -7.84 -16.31 1.22
N VAL A 190 -7.10 -15.44 0.51
CA VAL A 190 -7.60 -14.15 0.06
C VAL A 190 -8.64 -14.37 -1.04
N PRO A 191 -9.90 -13.86 -0.89
CA PRO A 191 -10.94 -13.99 -1.90
C PRO A 191 -10.57 -13.37 -3.24
N ALA A 192 -11.09 -13.90 -4.34
CA ALA A 192 -10.80 -13.47 -5.71
C ALA A 192 -10.93 -11.95 -5.91
N LYS A 193 -12.03 -11.34 -5.44
CA LYS A 193 -12.27 -9.89 -5.51
C LYS A 193 -11.17 -9.08 -4.83
N LEU A 194 -10.78 -9.46 -3.62
CA LEU A 194 -9.69 -8.79 -2.90
C LEU A 194 -8.33 -9.10 -3.51
N THR A 195 -8.12 -10.28 -4.09
CA THR A 195 -6.90 -10.62 -4.84
C THR A 195 -6.73 -9.66 -6.04
N ALA A 196 -7.81 -9.40 -6.79
CA ALA A 196 -7.79 -8.44 -7.88
C ALA A 196 -7.42 -7.03 -7.38
N TYR A 197 -8.13 -6.53 -6.35
CA TYR A 197 -7.88 -5.20 -5.81
C TYR A 197 -6.43 -5.01 -5.34
N GLN A 198 -5.89 -5.98 -4.61
CA GLN A 198 -4.51 -5.96 -4.15
C GLN A 198 -3.52 -6.02 -5.31
N GLY A 199 -3.76 -6.88 -6.30
CA GLY A 199 -2.89 -6.99 -7.47
C GLY A 199 -2.84 -5.71 -8.31
N PHE A 200 -3.95 -5.00 -8.43
CA PHE A 200 -3.99 -3.69 -9.08
C PHE A 200 -3.33 -2.61 -8.24
N ASP A 201 -3.44 -2.64 -6.92
CA ASP A 201 -2.72 -1.74 -6.03
C ASP A 201 -1.20 -1.89 -6.20
N ALA A 202 -0.67 -3.12 -6.19
CA ALA A 202 0.74 -3.39 -6.50
C ALA A 202 1.14 -2.93 -7.92
N LEU A 203 0.23 -3.09 -8.91
CA LEU A 203 0.44 -2.61 -10.27
C LEU A 203 0.61 -1.10 -10.29
N PHE A 204 -0.29 -0.36 -9.63
CA PHE A 204 -0.26 1.11 -9.65
C PHE A 204 0.93 1.66 -8.87
N HIS A 205 1.33 1.09 -7.75
CA HIS A 205 2.59 1.42 -7.09
C HIS A 205 3.79 1.31 -8.05
N ALA A 206 3.84 0.22 -8.84
CA ALA A 206 4.90 0.01 -9.81
C ALA A 206 4.79 0.97 -11.01
N THR A 207 3.60 1.16 -11.58
CA THR A 207 3.42 2.01 -12.76
C THR A 207 3.67 3.47 -12.45
N GLU A 208 3.18 3.96 -11.31
CA GLU A 208 3.44 5.33 -10.86
C GLU A 208 4.92 5.56 -10.60
N SER A 209 5.64 4.59 -10.02
CA SER A 209 7.09 4.68 -9.85
C SER A 209 7.85 4.79 -11.17
N VAL A 210 7.32 4.22 -12.27
CA VAL A 210 7.95 4.32 -13.60
C VAL A 210 7.64 5.64 -14.30
N ILE A 211 6.42 6.17 -14.18
CA ILE A 211 6.05 7.44 -14.81
C ILE A 211 6.44 8.68 -14.00
N ASN A 212 6.83 8.50 -12.75
CA ASN A 212 7.21 9.57 -11.82
C ASN A 212 8.32 10.47 -12.40
N ARG A 213 8.21 11.79 -12.23
CA ARG A 213 9.24 12.71 -12.74
C ARG A 213 10.61 12.56 -12.04
N PHE A 214 10.64 11.94 -10.87
CA PHE A 214 11.86 11.64 -10.12
C PHE A 214 12.35 10.21 -10.34
N GLU A 215 11.89 9.56 -11.40
CA GLU A 215 12.27 8.19 -11.75
C GLU A 215 13.80 8.01 -11.82
N ASN A 216 14.26 6.84 -11.47
CA ASN A 216 15.65 6.43 -11.73
C ASN A 216 15.66 5.00 -12.28
N THR A 217 16.75 4.65 -12.97
CA THR A 217 16.87 3.35 -13.64
C THR A 217 16.76 2.16 -12.68
N PHE A 218 17.16 2.33 -11.41
CA PHE A 218 17.12 1.26 -10.42
C PHE A 218 15.68 0.98 -9.96
N ALA A 219 14.92 2.05 -9.66
CA ALA A 219 13.49 1.94 -9.36
C ALA A 219 12.71 1.35 -10.53
N GLU A 220 12.98 1.83 -11.77
CA GLU A 220 12.35 1.34 -12.99
C GLU A 220 12.55 -0.18 -13.16
N MET A 221 13.74 -0.70 -12.84
CA MET A 221 14.04 -2.13 -12.98
C MET A 221 13.15 -3.00 -12.07
N PHE A 222 12.96 -2.62 -10.81
CA PHE A 222 12.06 -3.34 -9.90
C PHE A 222 10.60 -3.20 -10.31
N ALA A 223 10.18 -1.99 -10.66
CA ALA A 223 8.81 -1.68 -11.03
C ALA A 223 8.37 -2.41 -12.31
N LEU A 224 9.18 -2.41 -13.36
CA LEU A 224 8.86 -3.13 -14.60
C LEU A 224 8.77 -4.65 -14.38
N GLN A 225 9.61 -5.21 -13.50
CA GLN A 225 9.50 -6.62 -13.15
C GLN A 225 8.23 -6.91 -12.35
N ALA A 226 7.82 -6.01 -11.44
CA ALA A 226 6.55 -6.12 -10.72
C ALA A 226 5.36 -6.10 -11.69
N VAL A 227 5.33 -5.13 -12.62
CA VAL A 227 4.30 -5.03 -13.68
C VAL A 227 4.21 -6.32 -14.51
N SER A 228 5.36 -6.89 -14.89
CA SER A 228 5.41 -8.14 -15.65
C SER A 228 4.81 -9.32 -14.88
N TYR A 229 5.11 -9.42 -13.58
CA TYR A 229 4.52 -10.47 -12.75
C TYR A 229 3.02 -10.28 -12.55
N VAL A 230 2.55 -9.05 -12.33
CA VAL A 230 1.11 -8.76 -12.23
C VAL A 230 0.40 -9.15 -13.53
N GLY A 231 0.89 -8.69 -14.69
CA GLY A 231 0.27 -9.00 -16.00
C GLY A 231 0.15 -10.50 -16.25
N LYS A 232 1.18 -11.26 -15.86
CA LYS A 232 1.23 -12.71 -16.11
C LYS A 232 0.42 -13.52 -15.09
N TYR A 233 0.47 -13.17 -13.82
CA TYR A 233 0.01 -14.05 -12.75
C TYR A 233 -1.28 -13.60 -12.05
N LEU A 234 -1.64 -12.31 -12.10
CA LEU A 234 -2.85 -11.82 -11.43
C LEU A 234 -4.13 -12.50 -11.93
N PRO A 235 -4.37 -12.66 -13.25
CA PRO A 235 -5.57 -13.34 -13.72
C PRO A 235 -5.68 -14.79 -13.19
N GLY A 236 -4.56 -15.51 -13.12
CA GLY A 236 -4.51 -16.87 -12.55
C GLY A 236 -4.82 -16.88 -11.05
N ALA A 237 -4.22 -15.98 -10.28
CA ALA A 237 -4.47 -15.85 -8.85
C ALA A 237 -5.92 -15.44 -8.51
N VAL A 238 -6.58 -14.68 -9.40
CA VAL A 238 -8.00 -14.32 -9.27
C VAL A 238 -8.91 -15.48 -9.62
N ALA A 239 -8.60 -16.22 -10.69
CA ALA A 239 -9.38 -17.36 -11.15
C ALA A 239 -9.28 -18.55 -10.19
N ASP A 240 -8.10 -18.82 -9.66
CA ASP A 240 -7.84 -19.88 -8.70
C ASP A 240 -6.99 -19.38 -7.53
N GLY A 241 -7.64 -19.07 -6.41
CA GLY A 241 -6.97 -18.68 -5.18
C GLY A 241 -6.01 -19.73 -4.61
N GLY A 242 -6.12 -20.99 -5.04
CA GLY A 242 -5.25 -22.12 -4.69
C GLY A 242 -3.98 -22.25 -5.54
N ASP A 243 -3.84 -21.45 -6.62
CA ASP A 243 -2.63 -21.46 -7.45
C ASP A 243 -1.43 -20.89 -6.68
N LYS A 244 -0.58 -21.78 -6.18
CA LYS A 244 0.61 -21.43 -5.39
C LYS A 244 1.65 -20.67 -6.19
N GLU A 245 1.80 -20.97 -7.48
CA GLU A 245 2.74 -20.25 -8.33
C GLU A 245 2.28 -18.82 -8.52
N ALA A 246 1.03 -18.62 -8.92
CA ALA A 246 0.46 -17.30 -9.10
C ALA A 246 0.51 -16.49 -7.78
N ARG A 247 0.14 -17.07 -6.63
CA ARG A 247 0.27 -16.41 -5.31
C ARG A 247 1.70 -16.00 -4.99
N THR A 248 2.68 -16.87 -5.28
CA THR A 248 4.10 -16.60 -5.03
C THR A 248 4.59 -15.42 -5.87
N TYR A 249 4.25 -15.40 -7.15
CA TYR A 249 4.66 -14.29 -8.02
C TYR A 249 3.90 -12.99 -7.74
N MET A 250 2.64 -13.05 -7.30
CA MET A 250 1.92 -11.86 -6.82
C MET A 250 2.53 -11.31 -5.54
N ALA A 251 2.92 -12.16 -4.60
CA ALA A 251 3.67 -11.72 -3.40
C ALA A 251 5.01 -11.08 -3.78
N MET A 252 5.74 -11.64 -4.76
CA MET A 252 6.98 -11.07 -5.27
C MET A 252 6.73 -9.71 -5.94
N ALA A 253 5.69 -9.59 -6.78
CA ALA A 253 5.32 -8.34 -7.44
C ALA A 253 5.05 -7.23 -6.44
N ASN A 254 4.28 -7.52 -5.38
CA ASN A 254 4.00 -6.61 -4.29
C ASN A 254 5.29 -6.09 -3.61
N THR A 255 6.18 -7.01 -3.23
CA THR A 255 7.45 -6.64 -2.58
C THR A 255 8.36 -5.82 -3.51
N LEU A 256 8.43 -6.19 -4.81
CA LEU A 256 9.22 -5.43 -5.80
C LEU A 256 8.65 -4.02 -6.02
N ALA A 257 7.32 -3.86 -6.06
CA ALA A 257 6.67 -2.56 -6.18
C ALA A 257 6.96 -1.66 -4.95
N GLY A 258 7.11 -2.25 -3.76
CA GLY A 258 7.43 -1.54 -2.52
C GLY A 258 8.90 -1.07 -2.41
N PHE A 259 9.83 -1.64 -3.16
CA PHE A 259 11.27 -1.37 -2.99
C PHE A 259 11.71 0.06 -3.30
N TYR A 260 11.00 0.81 -4.06
CA TYR A 260 11.29 2.22 -4.34
C TYR A 260 9.99 2.93 -4.71
N MET A 261 9.02 2.74 -3.85
CA MET A 261 7.66 3.25 -4.10
C MET A 261 7.65 4.77 -4.14
N ASN A 262 7.22 5.31 -5.27
CA ASN A 262 7.06 6.73 -5.51
C ASN A 262 5.71 6.95 -6.21
N CYS A 263 4.65 7.10 -5.43
CA CYS A 263 3.31 7.33 -5.96
C CYS A 263 3.18 8.73 -6.59
N THR A 264 2.18 8.89 -7.42
CA THR A 264 1.79 10.12 -8.09
C THR A 264 0.36 10.53 -7.65
N SER A 265 -0.25 11.48 -8.34
CA SER A 265 -1.57 11.97 -7.95
C SER A 265 -2.71 10.96 -8.10
N GLU A 266 -2.54 9.83 -8.79
CA GLU A 266 -3.52 8.75 -8.82
C GLU A 266 -3.88 8.29 -7.41
N HIS A 267 -2.85 7.99 -6.60
CA HIS A 267 -3.05 7.63 -5.19
C HIS A 267 -3.66 8.76 -4.36
N SER A 268 -3.28 10.03 -4.61
CA SER A 268 -3.91 11.16 -3.93
C SER A 268 -5.40 11.27 -4.22
N LEU A 269 -5.80 11.06 -5.46
CA LEU A 269 -7.20 11.08 -5.86
C LEU A 269 -7.98 9.91 -5.23
N GLU A 270 -7.40 8.73 -5.19
CA GLU A 270 -8.04 7.60 -4.51
C GLU A 270 -8.15 7.83 -3.00
N HIS A 271 -7.14 8.42 -2.37
CA HIS A 271 -7.19 8.72 -0.94
C HIS A 271 -8.40 9.58 -0.58
N GLU A 272 -8.80 10.52 -1.44
CA GLU A 272 -10.02 11.31 -1.20
C GLU A 272 -11.29 10.48 -1.37
N LEU A 273 -11.38 9.61 -2.39
CA LEU A 273 -12.52 8.71 -2.52
C LEU A 273 -12.73 7.88 -1.25
N SER A 274 -11.67 7.27 -0.73
CA SER A 274 -11.75 6.44 0.48
C SER A 274 -11.70 7.22 1.81
N ALA A 275 -11.30 8.50 1.81
CA ALA A 275 -11.48 9.38 2.98
C ALA A 275 -12.94 9.79 3.19
N PHE A 276 -13.63 10.10 2.08
CA PHE A 276 -15.06 10.44 2.10
C PHE A 276 -15.94 9.18 2.24
N HIS A 277 -15.50 8.06 1.67
CA HIS A 277 -16.21 6.77 1.69
C HIS A 277 -15.34 5.65 2.28
N PRO A 278 -15.20 5.55 3.60
CA PRO A 278 -14.27 4.64 4.28
C PRO A 278 -14.49 3.14 3.99
N GLU A 279 -15.68 2.77 3.52
CA GLU A 279 -16.02 1.39 3.13
C GLU A 279 -15.50 1.03 1.72
N LEU A 280 -15.02 2.01 0.93
CA LEU A 280 -14.41 1.76 -0.37
C LEU A 280 -13.04 1.08 -0.18
N PRO A 281 -12.84 -0.13 -0.73
CA PRO A 281 -11.52 -0.75 -0.73
C PRO A 281 -10.56 0.07 -1.61
N HIS A 282 -9.39 0.39 -1.09
CA HIS A 282 -8.38 1.25 -1.75
C HIS A 282 -8.09 0.83 -3.20
N GLY A 283 -7.75 -0.44 -3.44
CA GLY A 283 -7.50 -0.93 -4.80
C GLY A 283 -8.71 -0.85 -5.74
N ALA A 284 -9.94 -0.87 -5.21
CA ALA A 284 -11.14 -0.65 -6.03
C ALA A 284 -11.24 0.81 -6.50
N GLY A 285 -10.95 1.76 -5.61
CA GLY A 285 -10.91 3.18 -5.95
C GLY A 285 -9.86 3.49 -7.02
N LEU A 286 -8.65 2.95 -6.88
CA LEU A 286 -7.59 3.08 -7.88
C LEU A 286 -8.04 2.52 -9.25
N ILE A 287 -8.60 1.31 -9.29
CA ILE A 287 -9.10 0.70 -10.53
C ILE A 287 -10.13 1.59 -11.24
N MET A 288 -11.04 2.20 -10.46
CA MET A 288 -12.10 3.05 -11.02
C MET A 288 -11.55 4.26 -11.76
N ILE A 289 -10.52 4.92 -11.23
CA ILE A 289 -9.97 6.16 -11.80
C ILE A 289 -8.85 5.93 -12.80
N ALA A 290 -8.25 4.74 -12.83
CA ALA A 290 -7.03 4.46 -13.59
C ALA A 290 -7.13 4.75 -15.10
N ARG A 291 -8.25 4.36 -15.76
CA ARG A 291 -8.42 4.58 -17.19
C ARG A 291 -8.35 6.07 -17.55
N ALA A 292 -9.06 6.91 -16.80
CA ALA A 292 -9.08 8.35 -17.01
C ALA A 292 -7.72 8.97 -16.67
N TYR A 293 -7.12 8.55 -15.54
CA TYR A 293 -5.82 9.05 -15.13
C TYR A 293 -4.72 8.74 -16.17
N TYR A 294 -4.51 7.47 -16.52
CA TYR A 294 -3.50 7.09 -17.51
C TYR A 294 -3.86 7.56 -18.92
N GLY A 295 -5.14 7.79 -19.20
CA GLY A 295 -5.60 8.44 -20.42
C GLY A 295 -5.05 9.86 -20.54
N ILE A 296 -5.16 10.67 -19.49
CA ILE A 296 -4.61 12.04 -19.46
C ILE A 296 -3.07 12.00 -19.53
N MET A 297 -2.43 11.06 -18.84
CA MET A 297 -0.96 10.90 -18.92
C MET A 297 -0.52 10.61 -20.37
N ALA A 298 -1.22 9.71 -21.07
CA ALA A 298 -0.92 9.39 -22.47
C ALA A 298 -1.10 10.59 -23.40
N ASP A 299 -2.17 11.38 -23.19
CA ASP A 299 -2.46 12.57 -24.03
C ASP A 299 -1.49 13.73 -23.76
N SER A 300 -0.87 13.75 -22.58
CA SER A 300 0.14 14.76 -22.23
C SER A 300 1.46 14.60 -22.96
N HIS A 301 1.77 13.39 -23.45
CA HIS A 301 3.05 13.00 -24.04
C HIS A 301 4.28 13.20 -23.12
N ALA A 302 4.07 13.43 -21.82
CA ALA A 302 5.16 13.71 -20.88
C ALA A 302 5.94 12.43 -20.48
N CYS A 303 5.33 11.26 -20.60
CA CYS A 303 5.91 9.97 -20.20
C CYS A 303 5.69 8.84 -21.22
N ASP A 304 5.63 9.17 -22.52
CA ASP A 304 5.36 8.21 -23.62
C ASP A 304 6.30 7.00 -23.56
N ARG A 305 7.60 7.25 -23.41
CA ARG A 305 8.61 6.19 -23.34
C ARG A 305 8.35 5.22 -22.19
N GLN A 306 8.02 5.75 -21.04
CA GLN A 306 7.73 4.99 -19.83
C GLN A 306 6.47 4.17 -20.00
N MET A 307 5.39 4.76 -20.52
CA MET A 307 4.13 4.08 -20.77
C MET A 307 4.27 2.97 -21.82
N VAL A 308 5.09 3.13 -22.85
CA VAL A 308 5.41 2.06 -23.80
C VAL A 308 6.13 0.89 -23.10
N LYS A 309 7.06 1.17 -22.17
CA LYS A 309 7.73 0.11 -21.39
C LYS A 309 6.72 -0.63 -20.49
N LEU A 310 5.84 0.11 -19.84
CA LEU A 310 4.77 -0.45 -19.00
C LEU A 310 3.83 -1.35 -19.81
N ALA A 311 3.41 -0.90 -21.01
CA ALA A 311 2.57 -1.71 -21.91
C ALA A 311 3.24 -3.05 -22.28
N LYS A 312 4.54 -2.99 -22.59
CA LYS A 312 5.32 -4.20 -22.92
C LYS A 312 5.46 -5.11 -21.71
N ALA A 313 5.77 -4.56 -20.54
CA ALA A 313 5.87 -5.32 -19.30
C ALA A 313 4.53 -5.99 -18.94
N LEU A 314 3.41 -5.33 -19.24
CA LEU A 314 2.06 -5.86 -19.01
C LEU A 314 1.63 -6.91 -20.06
N GLY A 315 2.49 -7.23 -21.03
CA GLY A 315 2.28 -8.28 -22.02
C GLY A 315 1.95 -7.79 -23.44
N LYS A 316 1.85 -6.48 -23.69
CA LYS A 316 1.64 -5.91 -25.05
C LYS A 316 2.99 -5.67 -25.74
N GLU A 317 3.68 -6.75 -26.11
CA GLU A 317 5.07 -6.71 -26.61
C GLU A 317 5.29 -5.77 -27.80
N ASN A 318 4.28 -5.60 -28.67
CA ASN A 318 4.33 -4.77 -29.86
C ASN A 318 3.90 -3.30 -29.61
N ALA A 319 3.77 -2.88 -28.34
CA ALA A 319 3.41 -1.52 -27.96
C ALA A 319 4.38 -0.48 -28.55
N ARG A 320 3.81 0.63 -29.07
CA ARG A 320 4.53 1.73 -29.73
C ARG A 320 4.11 3.12 -29.25
N SER A 321 2.98 3.22 -28.56
CA SER A 321 2.41 4.47 -28.06
C SER A 321 2.05 4.37 -26.57
N ALA A 322 1.91 5.50 -25.89
CA ALA A 322 1.44 5.56 -24.52
C ALA A 322 0.03 4.97 -24.34
N ARG A 323 -0.84 5.15 -25.34
CA ARG A 323 -2.20 4.56 -25.32
C ARG A 323 -2.20 3.03 -25.28
N ASP A 324 -1.16 2.38 -25.77
CA ASP A 324 -1.03 0.92 -25.69
C ASP A 324 -1.01 0.42 -24.23
N PHE A 325 -0.54 1.24 -23.27
CA PHE A 325 -0.62 0.90 -21.87
C PHE A 325 -2.06 0.94 -21.35
N VAL A 326 -2.82 1.96 -21.72
CA VAL A 326 -4.24 2.07 -21.33
C VAL A 326 -5.04 0.87 -21.86
N ASP A 327 -4.78 0.46 -23.11
CA ASP A 327 -5.41 -0.73 -23.70
C ASP A 327 -5.02 -2.03 -22.96
N ALA A 328 -3.73 -2.18 -22.59
CA ALA A 328 -3.25 -3.34 -21.87
C ALA A 328 -3.85 -3.41 -20.46
N LEU A 329 -3.98 -2.26 -19.79
CA LEU A 329 -4.62 -2.12 -18.49
C LEU A 329 -6.10 -2.53 -18.56
N ASP A 330 -6.82 -2.06 -19.58
CA ASP A 330 -8.22 -2.43 -19.79
C ASP A 330 -8.42 -3.94 -19.99
N LEU A 331 -7.52 -4.56 -20.76
CA LEU A 331 -7.53 -6.01 -20.96
C LEU A 331 -7.28 -6.77 -19.63
N LEU A 332 -6.36 -6.29 -18.81
CA LEU A 332 -6.10 -6.90 -17.50
C LEU A 332 -7.28 -6.74 -16.55
N MET A 333 -7.93 -5.56 -16.53
CA MET A 333 -9.13 -5.33 -15.73
C MET A 333 -10.25 -6.30 -16.11
N LYS A 334 -10.48 -6.50 -17.42
CA LYS A 334 -11.44 -7.47 -17.94
C LYS A 334 -11.09 -8.91 -17.54
N ALA A 335 -9.83 -9.28 -17.68
CA ALA A 335 -9.36 -10.63 -17.32
C ALA A 335 -9.54 -10.93 -15.82
N CYS A 336 -9.51 -9.90 -14.96
CA CYS A 336 -9.72 -10.01 -13.52
C CYS A 336 -11.17 -9.73 -13.08
N GLY A 337 -12.09 -9.40 -14.01
CA GLY A 337 -13.51 -9.13 -13.71
C GLY A 337 -13.75 -7.88 -12.87
N VAL A 338 -12.93 -6.84 -13.06
CA VAL A 338 -13.00 -5.57 -12.30
C VAL A 338 -13.18 -4.34 -13.19
N ASP A 339 -13.43 -4.53 -14.47
CA ASP A 339 -13.60 -3.47 -15.46
C ASP A 339 -14.94 -2.71 -15.35
N GLU A 340 -15.92 -3.28 -14.65
CA GLU A 340 -17.27 -2.73 -14.46
C GLU A 340 -17.53 -2.18 -13.04
N LEU A 341 -16.49 -1.90 -12.26
CA LEU A 341 -16.65 -1.30 -10.93
C LEU A 341 -17.28 0.09 -11.04
N LYS A 342 -18.18 0.41 -10.11
CA LYS A 342 -18.96 1.66 -10.08
C LYS A 342 -18.76 2.41 -8.79
N MET A 343 -18.49 3.71 -8.87
CA MET A 343 -18.42 4.61 -7.72
C MET A 343 -19.75 4.67 -6.98
N SER A 344 -20.87 4.64 -7.73
CA SER A 344 -22.23 4.66 -7.16
C SER A 344 -22.55 3.48 -6.25
N ASP A 345 -21.93 2.31 -6.46
CA ASP A 345 -22.10 1.13 -5.60
C ASP A 345 -21.53 1.34 -4.18
N TYR A 346 -20.67 2.33 -4.01
CA TYR A 346 -20.06 2.74 -2.74
C TYR A 346 -20.65 4.05 -2.19
N GLY A 347 -21.75 4.53 -2.77
CA GLY A 347 -22.44 5.75 -2.35
C GLY A 347 -21.73 7.04 -2.74
N ILE A 348 -20.71 6.97 -3.58
CA ILE A 348 -20.01 8.17 -4.12
C ILE A 348 -20.94 8.86 -5.11
N THR A 349 -21.02 10.18 -5.05
CA THR A 349 -21.84 11.00 -5.93
C THR A 349 -20.98 12.03 -6.67
N SER A 350 -21.42 12.46 -7.87
CA SER A 350 -20.67 13.44 -8.67
C SER A 350 -20.60 14.83 -8.05
N GLU A 351 -21.52 15.15 -7.15
CA GLU A 351 -21.58 16.41 -6.42
C GLU A 351 -20.42 16.58 -5.43
N GLU A 352 -19.78 15.48 -5.01
CA GLU A 352 -18.66 15.47 -4.07
C GLU A 352 -17.31 15.80 -4.74
N PHE A 353 -17.18 15.58 -6.05
CA PHE A 353 -15.91 15.67 -6.79
C PHE A 353 -15.20 17.02 -6.65
N PRO A 354 -15.88 18.19 -6.71
CA PRO A 354 -15.20 19.48 -6.52
C PRO A 354 -14.53 19.62 -5.14
N GLU A 355 -15.17 19.12 -4.08
CA GLU A 355 -14.58 19.16 -2.73
C GLU A 355 -13.45 18.13 -2.60
N MET A 356 -13.57 16.95 -3.21
CA MET A 356 -12.50 15.95 -3.26
C MET A 356 -11.25 16.50 -3.96
N VAL A 357 -11.39 17.17 -5.11
CA VAL A 357 -10.26 17.83 -5.81
C VAL A 357 -9.59 18.86 -4.92
N LYS A 358 -10.36 19.73 -4.29
CA LYS A 358 -9.85 20.75 -3.37
C LYS A 358 -9.15 20.13 -2.17
N SER A 359 -9.69 19.04 -1.63
CA SER A 359 -9.11 18.28 -0.52
C SER A 359 -7.79 17.63 -0.92
N ALA A 360 -7.74 16.95 -2.07
CA ALA A 360 -6.52 16.36 -2.61
C ALA A 360 -5.38 17.38 -2.73
N ARG A 361 -5.68 18.57 -3.24
CA ARG A 361 -4.71 19.68 -3.31
C ARG A 361 -4.22 20.13 -1.94
N ALA A 362 -5.10 20.20 -0.96
CA ALA A 362 -4.74 20.61 0.40
C ALA A 362 -3.88 19.59 1.12
N MET A 363 -4.09 18.29 0.84
CA MET A 363 -3.23 17.21 1.34
C MET A 363 -1.86 17.21 0.67
N GLY A 364 -1.74 17.73 -0.54
CA GLY A 364 -0.47 17.96 -1.26
C GLY A 364 0.26 16.67 -1.66
N GLY A 365 1.57 16.68 -1.47
CA GLY A 365 2.43 15.50 -1.52
C GLY A 365 2.70 14.94 -2.92
N LEU A 366 1.85 14.06 -3.37
CA LEU A 366 2.13 13.20 -4.54
C LEU A 366 2.01 13.93 -5.89
N PHE A 367 1.30 15.06 -5.97
CA PHE A 367 1.19 15.86 -7.21
C PHE A 367 2.53 16.36 -7.75
N ALA A 368 3.51 16.58 -6.86
CA ALA A 368 4.85 17.00 -7.28
C ALA A 368 5.60 15.92 -8.06
N ALA A 369 5.18 14.68 -7.92
CA ALA A 369 5.76 13.52 -8.58
C ALA A 369 5.17 13.24 -9.97
N ASP A 370 4.05 13.84 -10.32
CA ASP A 370 3.42 13.66 -11.64
C ASP A 370 4.40 14.04 -12.77
N PRO A 371 4.40 13.30 -13.89
CA PRO A 371 5.21 13.65 -15.06
C PRO A 371 4.79 14.98 -15.69
N VAL A 372 3.53 15.38 -15.48
CA VAL A 372 2.94 16.65 -15.92
C VAL A 372 2.14 17.27 -14.79
N THR A 373 2.15 18.61 -14.69
CA THR A 373 1.31 19.31 -13.72
C THR A 373 -0.15 19.30 -14.19
N LEU A 374 -1.01 18.63 -13.43
CA LEU A 374 -2.45 18.58 -13.71
C LEU A 374 -3.16 19.82 -13.17
N SER A 375 -4.10 20.39 -13.93
CA SER A 375 -5.00 21.45 -13.43
C SER A 375 -6.16 20.85 -12.63
N ASP A 376 -6.89 21.70 -11.87
CA ASP A 376 -8.06 21.24 -11.12
C ASP A 376 -9.18 20.74 -12.05
N GLU A 377 -9.32 21.33 -13.25
CA GLU A 377 -10.25 20.88 -14.26
C GLU A 377 -9.89 19.47 -14.77
N GLN A 378 -8.59 19.17 -14.92
CA GLN A 378 -8.14 17.83 -15.29
C GLN A 378 -8.38 16.81 -14.19
N LEU A 379 -8.17 17.17 -12.93
CA LEU A 379 -8.47 16.30 -11.79
C LEU A 379 -9.98 16.03 -11.68
N LEU A 380 -10.78 17.06 -11.82
CA LEU A 380 -12.25 16.92 -11.87
C LEU A 380 -12.70 16.02 -13.03
N LYS A 381 -12.09 16.19 -14.19
CA LYS A 381 -12.35 15.37 -15.37
C LYS A 381 -12.04 13.89 -15.13
N ILE A 382 -10.95 13.56 -14.40
CA ILE A 382 -10.63 12.18 -14.02
C ILE A 382 -11.80 11.55 -13.27
N TYR A 383 -12.34 12.22 -12.24
CA TYR A 383 -13.47 11.71 -11.49
C TYR A 383 -14.74 11.58 -12.36
N GLN A 384 -15.03 12.62 -13.16
CA GLN A 384 -16.22 12.65 -14.01
C GLN A 384 -16.23 11.54 -15.08
N GLU A 385 -15.08 11.29 -15.75
CA GLU A 385 -14.94 10.21 -16.74
C GLU A 385 -14.94 8.82 -16.11
N SER A 386 -14.60 8.74 -14.83
CA SER A 386 -14.58 7.49 -14.04
C SER A 386 -15.92 7.18 -13.39
N TYR A 387 -16.83 8.15 -13.31
CA TYR A 387 -18.11 7.98 -12.63
C TYR A 387 -19.06 7.07 -13.40
N ARG A 388 -19.58 6.07 -12.72
CA ARG A 388 -20.60 5.15 -13.23
C ARG A 388 -21.61 4.83 -12.14
#